data_e27dff06ad57d8706a6b8dfa603728e8
#
_entry.id   e27dff06ad57d8706a6b8dfa603728e8
#
_cell.length_a   1.000
_cell.length_b   1.000
_cell.length_c   1.000
_cell.angle_alpha   90.00
_cell.angle_beta   90.00
_cell.angle_gamma   90.00
#
_symmetry.space_group_name_H-M   'P 1'
#
loop_
_entity.id
_entity.type
_entity.pdbx_description
1 polymer ?
#
loop_
_entity_poly.entity_id
_entity_poly.type
_entity_poly.pdbx_seq_one_letter_code
_entity_poly.pdbx_strand_id
1 'polypeptide(L)'
;MSEAATADPIHDFIAKTIADHGVVVFMKGVPDQPRCGFSSIVVQILDHLGADFVGVDVLQSDDLRQGIKSFSDWPTIPQLYVKGEFVGGADIVREMFQSGELKTFLADQGVLAA
;
A
#
# COMPACT_ATOMS: atom_id res chain seq x y z
N MET A 1 23.75 8.80 -15.03
CA MET A 1 23.40 9.18 -14.29
C MET A 1 22.09 9.15 -13.82
N SER A 2 21.83 9.28 -13.04
CA SER A 2 20.62 9.02 -12.47
C SER A 2 19.67 10.10 -12.51
N GLU A 3 19.74 10.86 -13.50
CA GLU A 3 18.80 11.90 -13.61
C GLU A 3 17.42 11.43 -13.68
N ALA A 4 17.22 10.24 -14.21
CA ALA A 4 15.88 9.68 -14.28
C ALA A 4 15.25 9.59 -12.90
N ALA A 5 16.03 9.27 -11.89
CA ALA A 5 15.52 9.16 -10.54
C ALA A 5 15.03 10.48 -9.99
N THR A 6 15.62 11.60 -10.42
CA THR A 6 15.23 12.90 -9.92
C THR A 6 14.18 13.57 -10.79
N ALA A 7 13.76 12.93 -11.88
CA ALA A 7 12.79 13.52 -12.78
C ALA A 7 11.39 13.59 -12.20
N ASP A 8 11.08 12.79 -11.17
CA ASP A 8 9.75 12.74 -10.61
C ASP A 8 9.82 12.67 -9.08
N PRO A 9 9.68 13.83 -8.42
CA PRO A 9 9.73 13.85 -6.96
C PRO A 9 8.65 13.02 -6.29
N ILE A 10 7.50 12.86 -6.94
CA ILE A 10 6.42 12.04 -6.37
C ILE A 10 6.82 10.56 -6.39
N HIS A 11 7.40 10.09 -7.50
CA HIS A 11 7.89 8.71 -7.56
C HIS A 11 9.00 8.48 -6.55
N ASP A 12 9.88 9.47 -6.33
CA ASP A 12 10.93 9.38 -5.33
C ASP A 12 10.35 9.27 -3.92
N PHE A 13 9.30 10.05 -3.62
CA PHE A 13 8.60 9.98 -2.33
C PHE A 13 7.99 8.60 -2.12
N ILE A 14 7.33 8.06 -3.14
CA ILE A 14 6.71 6.75 -3.06
C ILE A 14 7.78 5.68 -2.83
N ALA A 15 8.85 5.71 -3.62
CA ALA A 15 9.92 4.73 -3.52
C ALA A 15 10.56 4.75 -2.13
N LYS A 16 10.79 5.93 -1.57
CA LYS A 16 11.35 6.05 -0.24
C LYS A 16 10.38 5.54 0.83
N THR A 17 9.11 5.86 0.70
CA THR A 17 8.10 5.43 1.67
C THR A 17 8.01 3.92 1.74
N ILE A 18 7.94 3.24 0.59
CA ILE A 18 7.83 1.79 0.56
C ILE A 18 9.14 1.10 0.96
N ALA A 19 10.27 1.79 0.83
CA ALA A 19 11.56 1.25 1.27
C ALA A 19 11.72 1.37 2.79
N ASP A 20 11.18 2.44 3.38
CA ASP A 20 11.34 2.73 4.81
C ASP A 20 10.37 1.97 5.71
N HIS A 21 9.29 1.43 5.16
CA HIS A 21 8.24 0.76 5.94
C HIS A 21 7.93 -0.61 5.37
N GLY A 22 7.79 -1.60 6.24
CA GLY A 22 7.55 -2.98 5.81
C GLY A 22 6.22 -3.21 5.12
N VAL A 23 5.18 -2.49 5.55
CA VAL A 23 3.84 -2.59 4.96
C VAL A 23 3.30 -1.18 4.77
N VAL A 24 2.92 -0.85 3.54
CA VAL A 24 2.39 0.48 3.21
C VAL A 24 1.12 0.32 2.39
N VAL A 25 0.08 1.07 2.75
CA VAL A 25 -1.16 1.14 1.99
C VAL A 25 -1.33 2.56 1.48
N PHE A 26 -1.36 2.73 0.17
CA PHE A 26 -1.77 4.01 -0.41
C PHE A 26 -3.28 3.96 -0.53
N MET A 27 -3.96 4.87 0.14
CA MET A 27 -5.40 4.77 0.36
C MET A 27 -6.10 6.11 0.28
N LYS A 28 -7.42 6.09 0.27
CA LYS A 28 -8.21 7.31 0.37
C LYS A 28 -8.62 7.47 1.82
N GLY A 29 -8.14 8.54 2.44
CA GLY A 29 -8.28 8.79 3.87
C GLY A 29 -7.10 8.23 4.66
N VAL A 30 -7.29 8.06 5.94
CA VAL A 30 -6.26 7.53 6.85
C VAL A 30 -6.79 6.24 7.47
N PRO A 31 -5.88 5.40 8.06
CA PRO A 31 -6.34 4.12 8.62
C PRO A 31 -7.46 4.26 9.64
N ASP A 32 -7.43 5.31 10.47
CA ASP A 32 -8.48 5.52 11.47
C ASP A 32 -9.78 6.02 10.86
N GLN A 33 -9.73 6.60 9.67
CA GLN A 33 -10.90 7.16 9.03
C GLN A 33 -10.80 7.02 7.51
N PRO A 34 -10.95 5.80 6.98
CA PRO A 34 -10.93 5.61 5.53
C PRO A 34 -12.10 6.32 4.86
N ARG A 35 -11.84 6.87 3.68
CA ARG A 35 -12.84 7.63 2.94
C ARG A 35 -13.38 6.89 1.74
N CYS A 36 -13.10 5.61 1.62
CA CYS A 36 -13.52 4.78 0.51
C CYS A 36 -13.72 3.37 1.05
N GLY A 37 -14.79 2.70 0.63
CA GLY A 37 -15.09 1.34 1.09
C GLY A 37 -13.99 0.35 0.76
N PHE A 38 -13.35 0.50 -0.40
CA PHE A 38 -12.26 -0.39 -0.78
C PHE A 38 -11.02 -0.16 0.10
N SER A 39 -10.70 1.09 0.44
CA SER A 39 -9.60 1.39 1.36
C SER A 39 -9.91 0.83 2.75
N SER A 40 -11.17 0.96 3.18
CA SER A 40 -11.61 0.44 4.47
C SER A 40 -11.41 -1.07 4.57
N ILE A 41 -11.72 -1.80 3.50
CA ILE A 41 -11.57 -3.26 3.48
C ILE A 41 -10.11 -3.65 3.71
N VAL A 42 -9.19 -3.00 3.02
CA VAL A 42 -7.76 -3.33 3.14
C VAL A 42 -7.27 -3.06 4.57
N VAL A 43 -7.65 -1.90 5.13
CA VAL A 43 -7.28 -1.55 6.50
C VAL A 43 -7.82 -2.58 7.50
N GLN A 44 -9.09 -2.95 7.35
CA GLN A 44 -9.71 -3.92 8.26
C GLN A 44 -9.02 -5.29 8.19
N ILE A 45 -8.65 -5.72 7.00
CA ILE A 45 -7.95 -7.00 6.82
C ILE A 45 -6.58 -6.96 7.51
N LEU A 46 -5.82 -5.89 7.31
CA LEU A 46 -4.50 -5.77 7.92
C LEU A 46 -4.59 -5.68 9.44
N ASP A 47 -5.58 -4.94 9.95
CA ASP A 47 -5.82 -4.86 11.40
C ASP A 47 -6.20 -6.23 11.97
N HIS A 48 -7.06 -6.96 11.27
CA HIS A 48 -7.49 -8.30 11.71
C HIS A 48 -6.31 -9.26 11.79
N LEU A 49 -5.38 -9.16 10.85
CA LEU A 49 -4.20 -10.03 10.82
C LEU A 49 -3.12 -9.59 11.81
N GLY A 50 -3.27 -8.41 12.41
CA GLY A 50 -2.27 -7.91 13.34
C GLY A 50 -1.03 -7.36 12.68
N ALA A 51 -1.12 -6.94 11.42
CA ALA A 51 0.01 -6.35 10.72
C ALA A 51 0.16 -4.89 11.09
N ASP A 52 1.39 -4.47 11.39
CA ASP A 52 1.70 -3.06 11.54
C ASP A 52 1.88 -2.49 10.13
N PHE A 53 1.21 -1.40 9.84
CA PHE A 53 1.30 -0.79 8.52
C PHE A 53 1.17 0.73 8.58
N VAL A 54 1.66 1.38 7.53
CA VAL A 54 1.55 2.82 7.35
C VAL A 54 0.51 3.07 6.26
N GLY A 55 -0.46 3.93 6.56
CA GLY A 55 -1.43 4.36 5.55
C GLY A 55 -1.03 5.72 5.02
N VAL A 56 -1.00 5.87 3.71
CA VAL A 56 -0.69 7.14 3.05
C VAL A 56 -1.94 7.63 2.35
N ASP A 57 -2.43 8.80 2.78
CA ASP A 57 -3.67 9.36 2.25
C ASP A 57 -3.40 10.10 0.93
N VAL A 58 -3.80 9.49 -0.18
CA VAL A 58 -3.58 10.08 -1.50
C VAL A 58 -4.53 11.24 -1.79
N LEU A 59 -5.53 11.46 -0.94
CA LEU A 59 -6.44 12.60 -1.11
C LEU A 59 -5.80 13.91 -0.69
N GLN A 60 -4.66 13.86 0.01
CA GLN A 60 -3.95 15.07 0.42
C GLN A 60 -3.25 15.77 -0.74
N SER A 61 -3.01 15.06 -1.84
CA SER A 61 -2.29 15.62 -2.98
C SER A 61 -2.73 14.92 -4.25
N ASP A 62 -3.23 15.71 -5.21
CA ASP A 62 -3.61 15.15 -6.50
C ASP A 62 -2.39 14.58 -7.23
N ASP A 63 -1.23 15.22 -7.08
CA ASP A 63 0.00 14.71 -7.67
C ASP A 63 0.35 13.33 -7.12
N LEU A 64 0.16 13.11 -5.83
CA LEU A 64 0.41 11.81 -5.23
C LEU A 64 -0.61 10.78 -5.74
N ARG A 65 -1.88 11.17 -5.83
CA ARG A 65 -2.93 10.28 -6.30
C ARG A 65 -2.68 9.81 -7.73
N GLN A 66 -2.25 10.71 -8.59
CA GLN A 66 -1.90 10.36 -9.96
C GLN A 66 -0.55 9.62 -10.01
N GLY A 67 0.39 10.05 -9.19
CA GLY A 67 1.73 9.49 -9.17
C GLY A 67 1.79 8.04 -8.74
N ILE A 68 0.95 7.64 -7.77
CA ILE A 68 0.96 6.24 -7.34
C ILE A 68 0.45 5.32 -8.44
N LYS A 69 -0.50 5.79 -9.25
CA LYS A 69 -1.00 5.01 -10.37
C LYS A 69 0.06 4.83 -11.44
N SER A 70 0.80 5.89 -11.75
CA SER A 70 1.87 5.79 -12.75
C SER A 70 3.07 5.00 -12.22
N PHE A 71 3.35 5.12 -10.92
CA PHE A 71 4.45 4.38 -10.29
C PHE A 71 4.24 2.88 -10.37
N SER A 72 3.03 2.43 -10.07
CA SER A 72 2.70 1.00 -10.04
C SER A 72 2.21 0.46 -11.37
N ASP A 73 1.89 1.35 -12.31
CA ASP A 73 1.18 1.00 -13.53
C ASP A 73 -0.14 0.28 -13.21
N TRP A 74 -0.82 0.72 -12.14
CA TRP A 74 -2.07 0.15 -11.67
C TRP A 74 -3.09 1.26 -11.48
N PRO A 75 -4.28 1.14 -12.04
CA PRO A 75 -5.19 2.29 -12.18
C PRO A 75 -6.02 2.64 -10.94
N THR A 76 -6.04 1.81 -9.93
CA THR A 76 -6.97 2.02 -8.82
C THR A 76 -6.27 2.14 -7.47
N ILE A 77 -6.98 2.68 -6.51
CA ILE A 77 -6.58 2.83 -5.12
C ILE A 77 -7.65 2.15 -4.28
N PRO A 78 -7.32 1.41 -3.24
CA PRO A 78 -6.04 1.34 -2.54
C PRO A 78 -5.01 0.44 -3.22
N GLN A 79 -3.75 0.62 -2.82
CA GLN A 79 -2.65 -0.24 -3.26
C GLN A 79 -1.82 -0.65 -2.06
N LEU A 80 -1.57 -1.94 -1.93
CA LEU A 80 -0.78 -2.51 -0.85
C LEU A 80 0.62 -2.85 -1.32
N TYR A 81 1.61 -2.41 -0.55
CA TYR A 81 3.02 -2.74 -0.78
C TYR A 81 3.58 -3.43 0.46
N VAL A 82 4.34 -4.49 0.24
CA VAL A 82 5.01 -5.23 1.33
C VAL A 82 6.47 -5.38 0.96
N LYS A 83 7.34 -4.91 1.85
CA LYS A 83 8.79 -4.95 1.63
C LYS A 83 9.19 -4.33 0.28
N GLY A 84 8.54 -3.25 -0.08
CA GLY A 84 8.83 -2.51 -1.30
C GLY A 84 8.20 -3.07 -2.56
N GLU A 85 7.47 -4.17 -2.46
CA GLU A 85 6.85 -4.81 -3.63
C GLU A 85 5.35 -4.60 -3.66
N PHE A 86 4.82 -4.31 -4.83
CA PHE A 86 3.39 -4.14 -5.03
C PHE A 86 2.68 -5.49 -4.90
N VAL A 87 1.70 -5.57 -4.00
CA VAL A 87 0.92 -6.78 -3.81
C VAL A 87 -0.35 -6.74 -4.63
N GLY A 88 -1.09 -5.64 -4.54
CA GLY A 88 -2.34 -5.51 -5.29
C GLY A 88 -3.28 -4.50 -4.66
N GLY A 89 -4.46 -4.43 -5.24
CA GLY A 89 -5.54 -3.58 -4.76
C GLY A 89 -6.50 -4.36 -3.86
N ALA A 90 -7.67 -3.77 -3.60
CA ALA A 90 -8.63 -4.33 -2.66
C ALA A 90 -9.08 -5.75 -3.02
N ASP A 91 -9.32 -6.01 -4.29
CA ASP A 91 -9.81 -7.33 -4.72
C ASP A 91 -8.77 -8.41 -4.48
N ILE A 92 -7.51 -8.13 -4.83
CA ILE A 92 -6.42 -9.08 -4.66
C ILE A 92 -6.18 -9.33 -3.17
N VAL A 93 -6.15 -8.26 -2.37
CA VAL A 93 -5.92 -8.38 -0.92
C VAL A 93 -7.02 -9.21 -0.28
N ARG A 94 -8.28 -8.96 -0.66
CA ARG A 94 -9.41 -9.71 -0.11
C ARG A 94 -9.35 -11.18 -0.50
N GLU A 95 -9.02 -11.48 -1.76
CA GLU A 95 -8.87 -12.86 -2.22
C GLU A 95 -7.78 -13.59 -1.44
N MET A 96 -6.63 -12.96 -1.29
CA MET A 96 -5.51 -13.53 -0.54
C MET A 96 -5.86 -13.73 0.93
N PHE A 97 -6.66 -12.83 1.49
CA PHE A 97 -7.11 -12.95 2.87
C PHE A 97 -8.05 -14.15 3.02
N GLN A 98 -9.03 -14.28 2.14
CA GLN A 98 -10.02 -15.34 2.20
C GLN A 98 -9.41 -16.72 2.02
N SER A 99 -8.36 -16.83 1.20
CA SER A 99 -7.68 -18.11 0.97
C SER A 99 -6.65 -18.45 2.05
N GLY A 100 -6.33 -17.50 2.93
CA GLY A 100 -5.27 -17.67 3.92
C GLY A 100 -3.89 -17.33 3.39
N GLU A 101 -3.76 -17.07 2.11
CA GLU A 101 -2.48 -16.78 1.46
C GLU A 101 -1.85 -15.51 1.98
N LEU A 102 -2.66 -14.49 2.30
CA LEU A 102 -2.15 -13.21 2.77
C LEU A 102 -1.44 -13.35 4.10
N LYS A 103 -2.03 -14.10 5.03
CA LYS A 103 -1.42 -14.32 6.34
C LYS A 103 -0.07 -15.02 6.20
N THR A 104 -0.01 -16.05 5.38
CA THR A 104 1.23 -16.79 5.14
C THR A 104 2.28 -15.89 4.49
N PHE A 105 1.87 -15.12 3.49
CA PHE A 105 2.78 -14.21 2.81
C PHE A 105 3.36 -13.18 3.77
N LEU A 106 2.52 -12.53 4.58
CA LEU A 106 2.98 -11.51 5.53
C LEU A 106 3.90 -12.12 6.59
N ALA A 107 3.58 -13.32 7.06
CA ALA A 107 4.42 -14.01 8.02
C ALA A 107 5.80 -14.34 7.42
N ASP A 108 5.82 -14.81 6.18
CA ASP A 108 7.06 -15.15 5.48
C ASP A 108 7.92 -13.91 5.24
N GLN A 109 7.30 -12.75 5.07
CA GLN A 109 8.02 -11.50 4.90
C GLN A 109 8.48 -10.89 6.24
N GLY A 110 8.09 -11.51 7.35
CA GLY A 110 8.51 -11.03 8.66
C GLY A 110 7.80 -9.75 9.12
N VAL A 111 6.62 -9.48 8.58
CA VAL A 111 5.88 -8.25 8.90
C VAL A 111 4.65 -8.48 9.74
N LEU A 112 4.42 -9.70 10.20
CA LEU A 112 3.39 -9.98 11.19
C LEU A 112 4.02 -10.13 12.55
N ALA A 113 3.31 -9.64 13.57
CA ALA A 113 3.70 -9.92 14.94
C ALA A 113 3.55 -11.43 15.17
N ALA A 114 4.51 -12.00 15.85
CA ALA A 114 4.52 -13.43 16.08
C ALA A 114 3.35 -13.89 16.95
#